data_59328c83077fd4cc1d2f003b9fc3cd4f
#
_entry.id   59328c83077fd4cc1d2f003b9fc3cd4f
#
_cell.length_a   1.000
_cell.length_b   1.000
_cell.length_c   1.000
_cell.angle_alpha   90.00
_cell.angle_beta   90.00
_cell.angle_gamma   90.00
#
_symmetry.space_group_name_H-M   'P 1'
#
loop_
_entity.id
_entity.type
_entity.pdbx_description
1 polymer ?
#
loop_
_entity_poly.entity_id
_entity_poly.type
_entity_poly.pdbx_seq_one_letter_code
_entity_poly.pdbx_strand_id
1 'polypeptide(L)'
;MDFVFDNNVPIYIQLLEYMKIYLISGVFKCGEKLPSVREFATTFKVNPNTMQKALAELESMNLIYTERTNGKYVTKDEKLI
;
A
#
# COMPACT_ATOMS: atom_id res chain seq x y z
N MET A 1 2.44 14.43 -3.60
CA MET A 1 3.52 13.61 -4.18
C MET A 1 3.08 13.08 -5.53
N ASP A 2 3.88 13.32 -6.55
CA ASP A 2 3.57 12.82 -7.88
C ASP A 2 4.21 11.45 -8.08
N PHE A 3 3.39 10.47 -8.46
CA PHE A 3 3.86 9.13 -8.75
C PHE A 3 4.07 8.99 -10.25
N VAL A 4 5.32 8.88 -10.65
CA VAL A 4 5.68 8.74 -12.06
C VAL A 4 6.06 7.30 -12.32
N PHE A 5 5.39 6.67 -13.30
CA PHE A 5 5.64 5.29 -13.66
C PHE A 5 6.41 5.21 -14.96
N ASP A 6 7.42 4.34 -14.99
CA ASP A 6 8.20 4.02 -16.17
C ASP A 6 7.42 3.01 -17.00
N ASN A 7 7.17 3.33 -18.27
CA ASN A 7 6.42 2.44 -19.17
C ASN A 7 7.16 1.14 -19.51
N ASN A 8 8.47 1.09 -19.27
CA ASN A 8 9.29 -0.08 -19.56
C ASN A 8 9.30 -1.11 -18.43
N VAL A 9 8.68 -0.81 -17.31
CA VAL A 9 8.60 -1.70 -16.15
C VAL A 9 7.13 -1.90 -15.81
N PRO A 10 6.70 -3.13 -15.48
CA PRO A 10 5.30 -3.35 -15.09
C PRO A 10 4.87 -2.42 -13.96
N ILE A 11 3.72 -1.79 -14.13
CA ILE A 11 3.20 -0.80 -13.17
C ILE A 11 3.05 -1.41 -11.78
N TYR A 12 2.62 -2.67 -11.70
CA TYR A 12 2.44 -3.38 -10.43
C TYR A 12 3.71 -3.39 -9.60
N ILE A 13 4.87 -3.66 -10.23
CA ILE A 13 6.16 -3.72 -9.52
C ILE A 13 6.54 -2.35 -8.97
N GLN A 14 6.37 -1.31 -9.79
CA GLN A 14 6.67 0.06 -9.36
C GLN A 14 5.71 0.51 -8.26
N LEU A 15 4.44 0.18 -8.40
CA LEU A 15 3.44 0.50 -7.39
C LEU A 15 3.79 -0.13 -6.04
N LEU A 16 4.20 -1.39 -6.04
CA LEU A 16 4.58 -2.09 -4.82
C LEU A 16 5.76 -1.40 -4.12
N GLU A 17 6.76 -0.96 -4.90
CA GLU A 17 7.90 -0.23 -4.33
C GLU A 17 7.48 1.13 -3.76
N TYR A 18 6.63 1.88 -4.45
CA TYR A 18 6.10 3.14 -3.94
C TYR A 18 5.32 2.93 -2.64
N MET A 19 4.50 1.88 -2.58
CA MET A 19 3.72 1.59 -1.38
C MET A 19 4.61 1.25 -0.19
N LYS A 20 5.68 0.48 -0.42
CA LYS A 20 6.64 0.17 0.64
C LYS A 20 7.29 1.44 1.19
N ILE A 21 7.74 2.33 0.30
CA ILE A 21 8.34 3.59 0.70
C ILE A 21 7.33 4.44 1.47
N TYR A 22 6.09 4.49 0.99
CA TYR A 22 5.01 5.26 1.60
C TYR A 22 4.74 4.80 3.03
N LEU A 23 4.73 3.49 3.26
CA LEU A 23 4.52 2.93 4.59
C LEU A 23 5.72 3.18 5.52
N ILE A 24 6.94 3.08 4.98
CA ILE A 24 8.16 3.23 5.76
C ILE A 24 8.43 4.69 6.12
N SER A 25 7.97 5.63 5.29
CA SER A 25 8.26 7.05 5.45
C SER A 25 7.64 7.70 6.68
N GLY A 26 6.76 6.98 7.39
CA GLY A 26 6.12 7.51 8.59
C GLY A 26 4.85 8.31 8.32
N VAL A 27 4.34 8.26 7.10
CA VAL A 27 3.04 8.88 6.76
C VAL A 27 1.94 8.27 7.62
N PHE A 28 2.04 6.98 7.89
CA PHE A 28 1.13 6.27 8.78
C PHE A 28 1.90 5.73 9.97
N LYS A 29 1.25 5.73 11.13
CA LYS A 29 1.81 5.13 12.33
C LYS A 29 1.51 3.63 12.36
N CYS A 30 2.31 2.88 13.09
CA CYS A 30 2.03 1.46 13.30
C CYS A 30 0.64 1.28 13.90
N GLY A 31 -0.13 0.35 13.34
CA GLY A 31 -1.49 0.09 13.77
C GLY A 31 -2.53 1.07 13.26
N GLU A 32 -2.12 2.07 12.49
CA GLU A 32 -3.04 3.07 11.96
C GLU A 32 -3.88 2.48 10.83
N LYS A 33 -5.13 2.92 10.74
CA LYS A 33 -6.04 2.50 9.67
C LYS A 33 -5.63 3.16 8.35
N LEU A 34 -5.57 2.35 7.30
CA LEU A 34 -5.22 2.82 5.96
C LEU A 34 -6.47 3.29 5.21
N PRO A 35 -6.29 4.19 4.21
CA PRO A 35 -7.36 4.50 3.28
C PRO A 35 -7.86 3.24 2.56
N SER A 36 -9.06 3.31 1.99
CA SER A 36 -9.63 2.21 1.23
C SER A 36 -8.81 1.94 -0.04
N VAL A 37 -9.01 0.75 -0.62
CA VAL A 37 -8.40 0.40 -1.91
C VAL A 37 -8.71 1.47 -2.96
N ARG A 38 -9.96 1.92 -3.00
CA ARG A 38 -10.40 2.91 -3.98
C ARG A 38 -9.71 4.26 -3.77
N GLU A 39 -9.56 4.68 -2.52
CA GLU A 39 -8.86 5.92 -2.19
C GLU A 39 -7.38 5.85 -2.59
N PHE A 40 -6.72 4.74 -2.26
CA PHE A 40 -5.33 4.51 -2.66
C PHE A 40 -5.19 4.50 -4.19
N ALA A 41 -6.10 3.81 -4.88
CA ALA A 41 -6.05 3.75 -6.34
C ALA A 41 -6.14 5.15 -6.94
N THR A 42 -6.99 6.00 -6.39
CA THR A 42 -7.12 7.39 -6.83
C THR A 42 -5.84 8.18 -6.56
N THR A 43 -5.28 8.02 -5.35
CA THR A 43 -4.05 8.72 -4.95
C THR A 43 -2.88 8.36 -5.85
N PHE A 44 -2.70 7.06 -6.12
CA PHE A 44 -1.59 6.58 -6.95
C PHE A 44 -1.90 6.60 -8.44
N LYS A 45 -3.16 6.93 -8.82
CA LYS A 45 -3.60 7.00 -10.22
C LYS A 45 -3.43 5.67 -10.95
N VAL A 46 -3.85 4.59 -10.30
CA VAL A 46 -3.80 3.25 -10.86
C VAL A 46 -5.18 2.60 -10.79
N ASN A 47 -5.34 1.51 -11.55
CA ASN A 47 -6.57 0.72 -11.53
C ASN A 47 -6.79 0.12 -10.13
N PRO A 48 -8.02 0.15 -9.60
CA PRO A 48 -8.31 -0.45 -8.28
C PRO A 48 -7.92 -1.92 -8.16
N ASN A 49 -8.06 -2.70 -9.24
CA ASN A 49 -7.65 -4.11 -9.21
C ASN A 49 -6.14 -4.25 -9.03
N THR A 50 -5.37 -3.38 -9.67
CA THR A 50 -3.90 -3.35 -9.51
C THR A 50 -3.53 -2.96 -8.09
N MET A 51 -4.22 -1.97 -7.53
CA MET A 51 -3.99 -1.54 -6.16
C MET A 51 -4.32 -2.65 -5.17
N GLN A 52 -5.43 -3.36 -5.39
CA GLN A 52 -5.82 -4.46 -4.51
C GLN A 52 -4.78 -5.58 -4.51
N LYS A 53 -4.21 -5.87 -5.68
CA LYS A 53 -3.16 -6.88 -5.80
C LYS A 53 -1.90 -6.46 -5.04
N ALA A 54 -1.53 -5.18 -5.13
CA ALA A 54 -0.38 -4.66 -4.40
C ALA A 54 -0.60 -4.73 -2.89
N LEU A 55 -1.80 -4.36 -2.43
CA LEU A 55 -2.12 -4.42 -1.02
C LEU A 55 -2.12 -5.87 -0.50
N ALA A 56 -2.60 -6.82 -1.30
CA ALA A 56 -2.56 -8.23 -0.92
C ALA A 56 -1.11 -8.72 -0.78
N GLU A 57 -0.22 -8.26 -1.64
CA GLU A 57 1.19 -8.59 -1.55
C GLU A 57 1.83 -8.01 -0.27
N LEU A 58 1.51 -6.76 0.05
CA LEU A 58 1.99 -6.14 1.28
C LEU A 58 1.48 -6.87 2.52
N GLU A 59 0.27 -7.38 2.45
CA GLU A 59 -0.31 -8.17 3.54
C GLU A 59 0.44 -9.50 3.69
N SER A 60 0.82 -10.14 2.58
CA SER A 60 1.59 -11.38 2.61
C SER A 60 2.98 -11.16 3.21
N MET A 61 3.49 -9.93 3.13
CA MET A 61 4.76 -9.55 3.76
C MET A 61 4.60 -9.13 5.22
N ASN A 62 3.38 -9.16 5.74
CA ASN A 62 3.03 -8.73 7.10
C ASN A 62 3.24 -7.23 7.36
N LEU A 63 3.31 -6.42 6.30
CA LEU A 63 3.44 -4.97 6.44
C LEU A 63 2.10 -4.31 6.73
N ILE A 64 1.01 -4.93 6.30
CA ILE A 64 -0.36 -4.49 6.61
C ILE A 64 -1.19 -5.72 6.98
N TYR A 65 -2.34 -5.48 7.63
CA TYR A 65 -3.28 -6.55 7.94
C TYR A 65 -4.70 -6.07 7.73
N THR A 66 -5.63 -7.01 7.53
CA THR A 66 -7.03 -6.70 7.30
C THR A 66 -7.84 -7.03 8.54
N GLU A 67 -8.59 -6.05 9.04
CA GLU A 67 -9.61 -6.25 10.05
C GLU A 67 -10.92 -6.59 9.34
N ARG A 68 -11.61 -7.59 9.81
CA ARG A 68 -12.74 -8.21 9.13
C ARG A 68 -13.83 -7.21 8.70
N THR A 69 -14.12 -6.22 9.54
CA THR A 69 -15.20 -5.27 9.29
C THR A 69 -14.73 -3.83 9.13
N ASN A 70 -13.47 -3.54 9.43
CA ASN A 70 -12.98 -2.17 9.53
C ASN A 70 -11.98 -1.75 8.46
N GLY A 71 -11.53 -2.68 7.62
CA GLY A 71 -10.59 -2.37 6.55
C GLY A 71 -9.16 -2.80 6.84
N LYS A 72 -8.21 -2.11 6.25
CA LYS A 72 -6.80 -2.47 6.33
C LYS A 72 -6.02 -1.52 7.24
N TYR A 73 -5.01 -2.05 7.90
CA TYR A 73 -4.22 -1.35 8.89
C TYR A 73 -2.73 -1.60 8.68
N VAL A 74 -1.90 -0.62 9.06
CA VAL A 74 -0.45 -0.80 9.08
C VAL A 74 -0.08 -1.78 10.19
N THR A 75 0.94 -2.61 9.96
CA THR A 75 1.42 -3.54 10.97
C THR A 75 1.69 -2.84 12.30
N LYS A 76 1.47 -3.56 13.39
CA LYS A 76 1.79 -3.08 14.73
C LYS A 76 3.25 -3.33 15.10
N ASP A 77 3.96 -4.09 14.28
CA ASP A 77 5.37 -4.44 14.53
C ASP A 77 6.28 -3.38 13.92
N GLU A 78 6.82 -2.52 14.77
CA GLU A 78 7.70 -1.43 14.34
C GLU A 78 8.98 -1.95 13.68
N LYS A 79 9.36 -3.19 13.96
CA LYS A 79 10.57 -3.78 13.38
C LYS A 79 10.40 -4.11 11.89
N LEU A 80 9.17 -4.21 11.41
CA LEU A 80 8.91 -4.50 10.00
C LEU A 80 8.93 -3.25 9.13
N ILE A 81 8.94 -2.07 9.75
CA ILE A 81 8.90 -0.79 9.04
C ILE A 81 10.18 0.03 9.20
#